data_739495a2d24d195f7567ca853851dec2
#
_entry.id   739495a2d24d195f7567ca853851dec2
#
_cell.length_a   1.000
_cell.length_b   1.000
_cell.length_c   1.000
_cell.angle_alpha   90.00
_cell.angle_beta   90.00
_cell.angle_gamma   90.00
#
_symmetry.space_group_name_H-M   'P 1'
#
loop_
_entity.id
_entity.type
_entity.pdbx_description
1 polymer ?
#
loop_
_entity_poly.entity_id
_entity_poly.type
_entity_poly.pdbx_seq_one_letter_code
_entity_poly.pdbx_strand_id
1 'polypeptide(L)'
;MRDLRRLVAVVTALVAWSAGAAEPAVTGTLRLDYFHTGGQGVEIFAVDQVVLEPLPWPGHPARTVEAAATGSYRFEVRDADGQLLFSRGFSSIFGEWVTTAEAATSHRTFHESLRFPAPDGPVEITIFKRNPEQAFAAAWRTRVDPADMNVVRAPPPRQEPIAVERNGTPADSVDLLLIGDGYTAAECAAKFPADARRMADALFRHEPYASRRSAFNVWGLCPPSAESGVARPSTGTHRR
;
A
#
# COMPACT_ATOMS: atom_id res chain seq x y z
N MET A 1 -85.46 -10.15 3.40
CA MET A 1 -84.55 -10.35 2.29
C MET A 1 -83.51 -9.27 2.35
N ARG A 2 -82.32 -9.55 2.88
CA ARG A 2 -81.19 -8.59 2.98
C ARG A 2 -79.94 -9.35 2.46
N ASP A 3 -79.50 -8.94 1.27
CA ASP A 3 -78.29 -9.47 0.63
C ASP A 3 -77.06 -8.94 1.34
N LEU A 4 -76.25 -9.88 1.84
CA LEU A 4 -74.95 -9.59 2.48
C LEU A 4 -73.88 -9.83 1.43
N ARG A 5 -73.43 -8.75 0.76
CA ARG A 5 -72.28 -8.78 -0.15
C ARG A 5 -71.01 -8.84 0.65
N ARG A 6 -70.30 -9.97 0.63
CA ARG A 6 -68.94 -10.13 1.20
C ARG A 6 -67.93 -9.48 0.27
N LEU A 7 -67.31 -8.42 0.72
CA LEU A 7 -66.10 -7.84 0.10
C LEU A 7 -64.91 -8.71 0.47
N VAL A 8 -64.27 -9.33 -0.52
CA VAL A 8 -62.98 -10.02 -0.37
C VAL A 8 -61.90 -8.99 -0.71
N ALA A 9 -61.14 -8.54 0.28
CA ALA A 9 -59.98 -7.68 0.10
C ALA A 9 -58.76 -8.61 -0.21
N VAL A 10 -58.25 -8.52 -1.42
CA VAL A 10 -56.96 -9.17 -1.80
C VAL A 10 -55.84 -8.24 -1.37
N VAL A 11 -55.09 -8.64 -0.33
CA VAL A 11 -53.88 -7.94 0.10
C VAL A 11 -52.71 -8.52 -0.74
N THR A 12 -52.27 -7.74 -1.72
CA THR A 12 -51.07 -8.05 -2.50
C THR A 12 -49.84 -7.60 -1.71
N ALA A 13 -49.13 -8.54 -1.08
CA ALA A 13 -47.86 -8.25 -0.44
C ALA A 13 -46.77 -8.05 -1.51
N LEU A 14 -46.29 -6.82 -1.67
CA LEU A 14 -45.12 -6.48 -2.43
C LEU A 14 -43.88 -6.92 -1.62
N VAL A 15 -43.29 -8.03 -2.03
CA VAL A 15 -41.95 -8.42 -1.53
C VAL A 15 -40.93 -7.55 -2.27
N ALA A 16 -40.44 -6.49 -1.60
CA ALA A 16 -39.31 -5.72 -2.07
C ALA A 16 -38.04 -6.59 -1.95
N TRP A 17 -37.56 -7.09 -3.08
CA TRP A 17 -36.24 -7.69 -3.16
C TRP A 17 -35.21 -6.57 -3.01
N SER A 18 -34.61 -6.44 -1.82
CA SER A 18 -33.41 -5.65 -1.65
C SER A 18 -32.30 -6.34 -2.44
N ALA A 19 -31.92 -5.77 -3.59
CA ALA A 19 -30.68 -6.11 -4.24
C ALA A 19 -29.56 -5.77 -3.25
N GLY A 20 -29.01 -6.78 -2.57
CA GLY A 20 -27.81 -6.61 -1.78
C GLY A 20 -26.72 -6.09 -2.71
N ALA A 21 -26.12 -4.95 -2.37
CA ALA A 21 -24.91 -4.49 -3.04
C ALA A 21 -23.90 -5.65 -2.96
N ALA A 22 -23.49 -6.17 -4.12
CA ALA A 22 -22.44 -7.17 -4.18
C ALA A 22 -21.22 -6.60 -3.46
N GLU A 23 -20.68 -7.32 -2.48
CA GLU A 23 -19.40 -6.94 -1.89
C GLU A 23 -18.39 -6.79 -3.04
N PRO A 24 -17.62 -5.68 -3.08
CA PRO A 24 -16.63 -5.48 -4.13
C PRO A 24 -15.69 -6.67 -4.13
N ALA A 25 -15.54 -7.29 -5.29
CA ALA A 25 -14.62 -8.43 -5.47
C ALA A 25 -13.24 -8.02 -4.93
N VAL A 26 -12.69 -8.87 -4.07
CA VAL A 26 -11.36 -8.65 -3.50
C VAL A 26 -10.34 -8.74 -4.63
N THR A 27 -9.90 -7.60 -5.13
CA THR A 27 -8.89 -7.52 -6.18
C THR A 27 -7.51 -7.79 -5.60
N GLY A 28 -6.66 -8.51 -6.33
CA GLY A 28 -5.25 -8.67 -5.97
C GLY A 28 -4.48 -7.34 -5.99
N THR A 29 -3.22 -7.38 -5.66
CA THR A 29 -2.32 -6.22 -5.75
C THR A 29 -1.33 -6.43 -6.89
N LEU A 30 -1.22 -5.45 -7.78
CA LEU A 30 -0.16 -5.39 -8.77
C LEU A 30 0.91 -4.40 -8.30
N ARG A 31 2.18 -4.82 -8.42
CA ARG A 31 3.35 -4.00 -8.12
C ARG A 31 4.21 -3.87 -9.38
N LEU A 32 4.53 -2.64 -9.74
CA LEU A 32 5.52 -2.30 -10.75
C LEU A 32 6.80 -1.87 -10.05
N ASP A 33 7.85 -2.68 -10.13
CA ASP A 33 9.18 -2.33 -9.68
C ASP A 33 9.95 -1.68 -10.83
N TYR A 34 10.66 -0.59 -10.54
CA TYR A 34 11.38 0.17 -11.55
C TYR A 34 12.67 0.78 -10.99
N PHE A 35 13.61 1.04 -11.87
CA PHE A 35 14.80 1.82 -11.58
C PHE A 35 14.56 3.29 -11.89
N HIS A 36 14.90 4.14 -10.94
CA HIS A 36 14.90 5.59 -11.06
C HIS A 36 16.36 6.07 -11.01
N THR A 37 16.89 6.49 -12.14
CA THR A 37 18.32 6.73 -12.35
C THR A 37 18.57 8.13 -12.84
N GLY A 38 19.66 8.75 -12.42
CA GLY A 38 20.10 10.03 -12.97
C GLY A 38 20.93 10.85 -12.00
N GLY A 39 20.90 12.16 -12.20
CA GLY A 39 21.59 13.17 -11.44
C GLY A 39 20.97 14.55 -11.70
N GLN A 40 21.66 15.60 -11.36
CA GLN A 40 21.14 16.95 -11.59
C GLN A 40 20.91 17.19 -13.11
N GLY A 41 19.66 17.47 -13.50
CA GLY A 41 19.25 17.69 -14.89
C GLY A 41 19.05 16.42 -15.72
N VAL A 42 19.26 15.23 -15.18
CA VAL A 42 19.05 13.94 -15.85
C VAL A 42 18.18 13.04 -14.99
N GLU A 43 17.08 12.53 -15.58
CA GLU A 43 16.15 11.65 -14.89
C GLU A 43 15.64 10.58 -15.88
N ILE A 44 15.84 9.32 -15.53
CA ILE A 44 15.56 8.16 -16.38
C ILE A 44 14.83 7.11 -15.55
N PHE A 45 13.80 6.53 -16.14
CA PHE A 45 13.04 5.42 -15.56
C PHE A 45 13.16 4.18 -16.43
N ALA A 46 13.27 3.02 -15.80
CA ALA A 46 13.29 1.75 -16.50
C ALA A 46 12.52 0.70 -15.68
N VAL A 47 11.67 -0.08 -16.35
CA VAL A 47 10.98 -1.21 -15.70
C VAL A 47 12.03 -2.23 -15.26
N ASP A 48 11.92 -2.70 -14.02
CA ASP A 48 12.61 -3.89 -13.53
C ASP A 48 11.71 -5.11 -13.70
N GLN A 49 10.59 -5.15 -13.01
CA GLN A 49 9.64 -6.26 -13.09
C GLN A 49 8.21 -5.82 -12.75
N VAL A 50 7.26 -6.62 -13.19
CA VAL A 50 5.85 -6.54 -12.79
C VAL A 50 5.53 -7.74 -11.92
N VAL A 51 4.94 -7.50 -10.76
CA VAL A 51 4.66 -8.55 -9.77
C VAL A 51 3.17 -8.55 -9.43
N LEU A 52 2.53 -9.69 -9.56
CA LEU A 52 1.23 -9.95 -8.97
C LEU A 52 1.44 -10.50 -7.56
N GLU A 53 1.10 -9.70 -6.56
CA GLU A 53 1.28 -10.06 -5.16
C GLU A 53 0.19 -11.07 -4.71
N PRO A 54 0.52 -11.98 -3.78
CA PRO A 54 -0.40 -13.05 -3.37
C PRO A 54 -1.53 -12.58 -2.46
N LEU A 55 -1.41 -11.36 -1.91
CA LEU A 55 -2.37 -10.79 -0.98
C LEU A 55 -3.33 -9.82 -1.69
N PRO A 56 -4.56 -9.72 -1.21
CA PRO A 56 -5.51 -8.75 -1.74
C PRO A 56 -5.00 -7.31 -1.57
N TRP A 57 -5.57 -6.41 -2.37
CA TRP A 57 -5.29 -4.98 -2.23
C TRP A 57 -5.63 -4.49 -0.81
N PRO A 58 -4.66 -3.94 -0.07
CA PRO A 58 -4.90 -3.53 1.32
C PRO A 58 -5.56 -2.15 1.45
N GLY A 59 -5.63 -1.37 0.38
CA GLY A 59 -6.23 -0.03 0.38
C GLY A 59 -7.75 -0.07 0.28
N HIS A 60 -8.38 1.05 0.61
CA HIS A 60 -9.83 1.19 0.55
C HIS A 60 -10.34 1.07 -0.89
N PRO A 61 -11.28 0.16 -1.21
CA PRO A 61 -11.71 -0.15 -2.57
C PRO A 61 -12.39 1.03 -3.29
N ALA A 62 -13.06 1.93 -2.55
CA ALA A 62 -13.70 3.11 -3.12
C ALA A 62 -12.80 4.37 -3.15
N ARG A 63 -11.53 4.27 -2.72
CA ARG A 63 -10.57 5.39 -2.71
C ARG A 63 -9.36 5.09 -3.59
N THR A 64 -9.63 4.73 -4.82
CA THR A 64 -8.57 4.39 -5.79
C THR A 64 -7.99 5.62 -6.48
N VAL A 65 -8.77 6.71 -6.59
CA VAL A 65 -8.31 7.97 -7.19
C VAL A 65 -8.14 9.02 -6.10
N GLU A 66 -6.92 9.56 -6.00
CA GLU A 66 -6.58 10.60 -5.04
C GLU A 66 -7.00 11.98 -5.58
N ALA A 67 -7.87 12.68 -4.84
CA ALA A 67 -8.35 14.00 -5.22
C ALA A 67 -7.29 15.10 -5.03
N ALA A 68 -6.49 15.01 -3.96
CA ALA A 68 -5.42 15.95 -3.66
C ALA A 68 -4.08 15.29 -4.00
N ALA A 69 -3.41 15.79 -5.03
CA ALA A 69 -2.09 15.30 -5.39
C ALA A 69 -1.06 15.81 -4.37
N THR A 70 -0.60 14.93 -3.49
CA THR A 70 0.48 15.21 -2.53
C THR A 70 1.82 14.68 -3.06
N GLY A 71 2.94 15.19 -2.52
CA GLY A 71 4.28 14.77 -2.93
C GLY A 71 4.81 15.46 -4.19
N SER A 72 6.06 15.13 -4.53
CA SER A 72 6.76 15.65 -5.72
C SER A 72 6.47 14.87 -6.99
N TYR A 73 5.92 13.69 -6.86
CA TYR A 73 5.48 12.82 -7.96
C TYR A 73 4.03 12.40 -7.77
N ARG A 74 3.41 12.00 -8.87
CA ARG A 74 2.11 11.32 -8.90
C ARG A 74 2.15 10.24 -9.97
N PHE A 75 1.50 9.11 -9.75
CA PHE A 75 1.26 8.17 -10.84
C PHE A 75 -0.24 7.96 -11.07
N GLU A 76 -0.56 7.65 -12.30
CA GLU A 76 -1.90 7.30 -12.76
C GLU A 76 -1.85 5.94 -13.45
N VAL A 77 -2.90 5.16 -13.25
CA VAL A 77 -3.14 3.89 -13.95
C VAL A 77 -4.42 4.05 -14.76
N ARG A 78 -4.33 3.86 -16.07
CA ARG A 78 -5.47 3.98 -17.00
C ARG A 78 -5.65 2.68 -17.77
N ASP A 79 -6.90 2.31 -18.01
CA ASP A 79 -7.23 1.18 -18.87
C ASP A 79 -7.04 1.49 -20.37
N ALA A 80 -7.39 0.53 -21.23
CA ALA A 80 -7.28 0.66 -22.68
C ALA A 80 -8.19 1.76 -23.26
N ASP A 81 -9.28 2.08 -22.60
CA ASP A 81 -10.23 3.14 -22.99
C ASP A 81 -9.82 4.51 -22.44
N GLY A 82 -8.72 4.58 -21.70
CA GLY A 82 -8.19 5.80 -21.09
C GLY A 82 -8.88 6.19 -19.79
N GLN A 83 -9.76 5.32 -19.23
CA GLN A 83 -10.40 5.56 -17.95
C GLN A 83 -9.36 5.50 -16.81
N LEU A 84 -9.39 6.47 -15.92
CA LEU A 84 -8.53 6.50 -14.74
C LEU A 84 -9.04 5.50 -13.70
N LEU A 85 -8.25 4.46 -13.46
CA LEU A 85 -8.54 3.39 -12.48
C LEU A 85 -7.93 3.69 -11.11
N PHE A 86 -6.72 4.27 -11.09
CA PHE A 86 -5.99 4.54 -9.87
C PHE A 86 -5.11 5.78 -10.02
N SER A 87 -4.97 6.55 -8.95
CA SER A 87 -3.94 7.60 -8.86
C SER A 87 -3.47 7.80 -7.43
N ARG A 88 -2.17 8.10 -7.26
CA ARG A 88 -1.58 8.43 -5.96
C ARG A 88 -0.39 9.34 -6.11
N GLY A 89 -0.29 10.34 -5.22
CA GLY A 89 0.89 11.15 -5.04
C GLY A 89 1.93 10.44 -4.17
N PHE A 90 3.21 10.68 -4.43
CA PHE A 90 4.31 10.10 -3.67
C PHE A 90 5.56 11.00 -3.73
N SER A 91 6.51 10.71 -2.85
CA SER A 91 7.86 11.28 -2.89
C SER A 91 8.87 10.17 -3.15
N SER A 92 9.86 10.46 -3.98
CA SER A 92 10.88 9.51 -4.43
C SER A 92 12.17 9.72 -3.65
N ILE A 93 12.90 8.64 -3.35
CA ILE A 93 14.26 8.70 -2.79
C ILE A 93 15.19 9.43 -3.75
N PHE A 94 15.07 9.18 -5.07
CA PHE A 94 15.78 9.94 -6.09
C PHE A 94 15.50 11.43 -5.98
N GLY A 95 14.23 11.82 -5.77
CA GLY A 95 13.80 13.20 -5.64
C GLY A 95 14.44 13.92 -4.46
N GLU A 96 14.71 13.23 -3.34
CA GLU A 96 15.47 13.75 -2.22
C GLU A 96 16.98 13.85 -2.55
N TRP A 97 17.55 12.75 -3.03
CA TRP A 97 18.99 12.68 -3.30
C TRP A 97 19.44 13.70 -4.37
N VAL A 98 18.65 13.93 -5.41
CA VAL A 98 19.00 14.86 -6.50
C VAL A 98 19.20 16.32 -6.03
N THR A 99 18.71 16.65 -4.84
CA THR A 99 18.92 17.96 -4.21
C THR A 99 20.29 18.10 -3.52
N THR A 100 21.05 17.02 -3.39
CA THR A 100 22.36 17.03 -2.75
C THR A 100 23.46 17.54 -3.69
N ALA A 101 24.57 18.01 -3.11
CA ALA A 101 25.74 18.43 -3.89
C ALA A 101 26.37 17.28 -4.70
N GLU A 102 26.26 16.04 -4.25
CA GLU A 102 26.74 14.86 -4.95
C GLU A 102 26.07 14.68 -6.32
N ALA A 103 24.79 14.96 -6.42
CA ALA A 103 24.01 14.79 -7.63
C ALA A 103 24.47 15.70 -8.80
N ALA A 104 25.21 16.77 -8.50
CA ALA A 104 25.79 17.62 -9.53
C ALA A 104 26.94 16.96 -10.32
N THR A 105 27.60 15.96 -9.74
CA THR A 105 28.80 15.32 -10.31
C THR A 105 28.66 13.80 -10.48
N SER A 106 27.60 13.21 -9.94
CA SER A 106 27.39 11.76 -9.92
C SER A 106 25.98 11.39 -10.36
N HIS A 107 25.84 10.22 -10.95
CA HIS A 107 24.53 9.60 -11.17
C HIS A 107 24.35 8.45 -10.18
N ARG A 108 23.10 8.29 -9.68
CA ARG A 108 22.70 7.15 -8.86
C ARG A 108 21.44 6.50 -9.41
N THR A 109 21.27 5.22 -9.08
CA THR A 109 20.09 4.43 -9.37
C THR A 109 19.42 4.05 -8.07
N PHE A 110 18.13 4.28 -7.99
CA PHE A 110 17.26 3.85 -6.89
C PHE A 110 16.26 2.85 -7.42
N HIS A 111 16.02 1.79 -6.64
CA HIS A 111 14.97 0.82 -6.93
C HIS A 111 13.71 1.24 -6.18
N GLU A 112 12.65 1.49 -6.92
CA GLU A 112 11.37 2.01 -6.39
C GLU A 112 10.22 1.15 -6.87
N SER A 113 9.05 1.25 -6.24
CA SER A 113 7.87 0.46 -6.57
C SER A 113 6.60 1.29 -6.56
N LEU A 114 5.69 1.01 -7.50
CA LEU A 114 4.31 1.47 -7.48
C LEU A 114 3.40 0.28 -7.20
N ARG A 115 2.43 0.45 -6.29
CA ARG A 115 1.44 -0.59 -5.94
C ARG A 115 0.04 -0.05 -6.13
N PHE A 116 -0.83 -0.85 -6.73
CA PHE A 116 -2.23 -0.51 -6.99
C PHE A 116 -3.07 -1.79 -7.11
N PRO A 117 -4.42 -1.70 -7.07
CA PRO A 117 -5.28 -2.85 -7.32
C PRO A 117 -4.95 -3.50 -8.65
N ALA A 118 -4.82 -4.83 -8.69
CA ALA A 118 -4.56 -5.54 -9.92
C ALA A 118 -5.71 -5.30 -10.92
N PRO A 119 -5.43 -4.76 -12.12
CA PRO A 119 -6.45 -4.53 -13.13
C PRO A 119 -6.83 -5.85 -13.83
N ASP A 120 -8.03 -5.89 -14.41
CA ASP A 120 -8.52 -7.06 -15.15
C ASP A 120 -7.88 -7.22 -16.54
N GLY A 121 -7.22 -6.18 -17.05
CA GLY A 121 -6.59 -6.18 -18.37
C GLY A 121 -5.43 -5.21 -18.48
N PRO A 122 -4.90 -5.01 -19.72
CA PRO A 122 -3.76 -4.13 -19.95
C PRO A 122 -4.04 -2.69 -19.53
N VAL A 123 -3.03 -2.05 -18.91
CA VAL A 123 -3.10 -0.66 -18.45
C VAL A 123 -1.88 0.14 -18.90
N GLU A 124 -2.07 1.46 -19.00
CA GLU A 124 -0.97 2.43 -19.10
C GLU A 124 -0.73 3.04 -17.73
N ILE A 125 0.52 3.03 -17.28
CA ILE A 125 0.99 3.68 -16.06
C ILE A 125 1.80 4.90 -16.45
N THR A 126 1.41 6.08 -15.94
CA THR A 126 2.14 7.33 -16.15
C THR A 126 2.65 7.87 -14.84
N ILE A 127 3.94 8.13 -14.73
CA ILE A 127 4.53 8.91 -13.64
C ILE A 127 4.59 10.37 -14.08
N PHE A 128 4.07 11.25 -13.25
CA PHE A 128 4.13 12.69 -13.37
C PHE A 128 5.08 13.26 -12.32
N LYS A 129 5.82 14.29 -12.69
CA LYS A 129 6.65 15.06 -11.77
C LYS A 129 6.10 16.47 -11.60
N ARG A 130 6.14 16.98 -10.38
CA ARG A 130 5.76 18.35 -10.08
C ARG A 130 6.86 19.30 -10.55
N ASN A 131 6.49 20.28 -11.36
CA ASN A 131 7.38 21.33 -11.85
C ASN A 131 7.45 22.51 -10.85
N PRO A 132 8.32 23.51 -11.09
CA PRO A 132 8.43 24.69 -10.23
C PRO A 132 7.12 25.48 -10.08
N GLU A 133 6.26 25.47 -11.08
CA GLU A 133 4.94 26.10 -11.11
C GLU A 133 3.88 25.30 -10.35
N GLN A 134 4.30 24.23 -9.65
CA GLN A 134 3.43 23.31 -8.89
C GLN A 134 2.45 22.51 -9.75
N ALA A 135 2.64 22.48 -11.06
CA ALA A 135 1.88 21.63 -11.98
C ALA A 135 2.56 20.26 -12.19
N PHE A 136 1.78 19.24 -12.48
CA PHE A 136 2.28 17.91 -12.81
C PHE A 136 2.49 17.77 -14.33
N ALA A 137 3.71 17.46 -14.74
CA ALA A 137 4.07 17.11 -16.12
C ALA A 137 4.43 15.63 -16.21
N ALA A 138 4.02 14.95 -17.28
CA ALA A 138 4.37 13.55 -17.50
C ALA A 138 5.88 13.39 -17.65
N ALA A 139 6.48 12.56 -16.80
CA ALA A 139 7.91 12.25 -16.79
C ALA A 139 8.21 10.90 -17.45
N TRP A 140 7.32 9.91 -17.28
CA TRP A 140 7.51 8.57 -17.83
C TRP A 140 6.19 7.84 -18.03
N ARG A 141 6.16 6.93 -19.03
CA ARG A 141 5.02 6.04 -19.30
C ARG A 141 5.49 4.63 -19.59
N THR A 142 4.70 3.68 -19.13
CA THR A 142 4.88 2.26 -19.48
C THR A 142 3.53 1.57 -19.59
N ARG A 143 3.49 0.44 -20.31
CA ARG A 143 2.31 -0.42 -20.38
C ARG A 143 2.57 -1.70 -19.62
N VAL A 144 1.55 -2.18 -18.95
CA VAL A 144 1.56 -3.42 -18.19
C VAL A 144 0.34 -4.23 -18.56
N ASP A 145 0.54 -5.50 -18.89
CA ASP A 145 -0.52 -6.48 -19.04
C ASP A 145 -0.39 -7.49 -17.89
N PRO A 146 -1.38 -7.60 -16.98
CA PRO A 146 -1.33 -8.58 -15.88
C PRO A 146 -1.31 -10.04 -16.35
N ALA A 147 -1.72 -10.30 -17.61
CA ALA A 147 -1.74 -11.63 -18.20
C ALA A 147 -0.42 -11.98 -18.91
N ASP A 148 0.53 -11.02 -19.02
CA ASP A 148 1.83 -11.27 -19.67
C ASP A 148 2.58 -12.39 -18.95
N MET A 149 3.24 -13.24 -19.73
CA MET A 149 4.03 -14.38 -19.23
C MET A 149 5.22 -13.96 -18.36
N ASN A 150 5.71 -12.74 -18.50
CA ASN A 150 6.81 -12.18 -17.72
C ASN A 150 6.36 -11.59 -16.38
N VAL A 151 5.06 -11.57 -16.09
CA VAL A 151 4.56 -11.12 -14.78
C VAL A 151 4.91 -12.14 -13.72
N VAL A 152 5.70 -11.71 -12.74
CA VAL A 152 6.10 -12.53 -11.60
C VAL A 152 4.91 -12.73 -10.67
N ARG A 153 4.56 -13.98 -10.40
CA ARG A 153 3.57 -14.31 -9.37
C ARG A 153 4.30 -14.57 -8.06
N ALA A 154 4.28 -13.59 -7.17
CA ALA A 154 5.01 -13.69 -5.92
C ALA A 154 4.44 -14.82 -5.03
N PRO A 155 5.30 -15.62 -4.37
CA PRO A 155 4.84 -16.58 -3.38
C PRO A 155 4.31 -15.84 -2.14
N PRO A 156 3.49 -16.51 -1.30
CA PRO A 156 3.11 -15.96 -0.01
C PRO A 156 4.34 -15.59 0.83
N PRO A 157 4.22 -14.58 1.71
CA PRO A 157 5.31 -14.18 2.58
C PRO A 157 5.75 -15.34 3.48
N ARG A 158 7.07 -15.47 3.68
CA ARG A 158 7.64 -16.58 4.49
C ARG A 158 7.37 -16.44 5.99
N GLN A 159 7.15 -15.23 6.45
CA GLN A 159 6.85 -14.94 7.85
C GLN A 159 5.51 -14.25 7.94
N GLU A 160 4.68 -14.74 8.84
CA GLU A 160 3.42 -14.07 9.16
C GLU A 160 3.65 -13.04 10.27
N PRO A 161 3.12 -11.83 10.13
CA PRO A 161 3.16 -10.86 11.19
C PRO A 161 2.26 -11.31 12.36
N ILE A 162 2.69 -11.05 13.58
CA ILE A 162 1.86 -11.24 14.76
C ILE A 162 0.90 -10.07 14.93
N ALA A 163 -0.36 -10.35 15.23
CA ALA A 163 -1.32 -9.30 15.57
C ALA A 163 -1.05 -8.80 16.99
N VAL A 164 -0.52 -7.58 17.12
CA VAL A 164 -0.34 -6.88 18.40
C VAL A 164 -1.67 -6.25 18.83
N GLU A 165 -2.35 -5.58 17.88
CA GLU A 165 -3.67 -5.00 18.06
C GLU A 165 -4.42 -5.03 16.72
N ARG A 166 -5.68 -5.44 16.72
CA ARG A 166 -6.50 -5.51 15.51
C ARG A 166 -7.85 -4.86 15.75
N ASN A 167 -8.12 -3.73 15.09
CA ASN A 167 -9.33 -2.94 15.28
C ASN A 167 -10.23 -2.91 14.03
N GLY A 168 -9.72 -3.36 12.88
CA GLY A 168 -10.50 -3.37 11.63
C GLY A 168 -9.83 -4.17 10.52
N THR A 169 -10.34 -4.00 9.31
CA THR A 169 -9.70 -4.57 8.10
C THR A 169 -8.61 -3.62 7.58
N PRO A 170 -7.60 -4.12 6.85
CA PRO A 170 -6.59 -3.26 6.21
C PRO A 170 -7.19 -2.17 5.31
N ALA A 171 -8.37 -2.44 4.71
CA ALA A 171 -9.07 -1.47 3.86
C ALA A 171 -9.65 -0.27 4.63
N ASP A 172 -10.00 -0.46 5.91
CA ASP A 172 -10.70 0.53 6.73
C ASP A 172 -9.85 1.11 7.85
N SER A 173 -8.67 0.56 8.08
CA SER A 173 -7.78 0.92 9.19
C SER A 173 -6.40 1.29 8.68
N VAL A 174 -5.65 2.00 9.51
CA VAL A 174 -4.22 2.24 9.28
C VAL A 174 -3.43 1.06 9.82
N ASP A 175 -2.71 0.35 8.98
CA ASP A 175 -1.83 -0.73 9.42
C ASP A 175 -0.45 -0.17 9.82
N LEU A 176 -0.10 -0.36 11.08
CA LEU A 176 1.22 -0.04 11.64
C LEU A 176 2.01 -1.33 11.80
N LEU A 177 3.14 -1.44 11.12
CA LEU A 177 4.05 -2.57 11.24
C LEU A 177 5.25 -2.21 12.12
N LEU A 178 5.43 -2.94 13.23
CA LEU A 178 6.60 -2.89 14.08
C LEU A 178 7.57 -4.00 13.66
N ILE A 179 8.75 -3.63 13.21
CA ILE A 179 9.79 -4.58 12.79
C ILE A 179 10.83 -4.69 13.90
N GLY A 180 11.06 -5.92 14.36
CA GLY A 180 12.11 -6.22 15.33
C GLY A 180 13.49 -6.19 14.68
N ASP A 181 14.46 -5.57 15.37
CA ASP A 181 15.86 -5.59 15.00
C ASP A 181 16.71 -6.03 16.19
N GLY A 182 17.70 -6.89 15.96
CA GLY A 182 18.60 -7.40 16.99
C GLY A 182 17.98 -8.43 17.94
N TYR A 183 16.90 -9.11 17.56
CA TYR A 183 16.34 -10.24 18.28
C TYR A 183 16.81 -11.56 17.67
N THR A 184 17.30 -12.49 18.47
CA THR A 184 17.52 -13.87 18.03
C THR A 184 16.19 -14.59 17.81
N ALA A 185 16.20 -15.75 17.16
CA ALA A 185 14.98 -16.54 16.94
C ALA A 185 14.23 -16.86 18.26
N ALA A 186 14.97 -17.17 19.33
CA ALA A 186 14.39 -17.40 20.65
C ALA A 186 13.74 -16.13 21.23
N GLU A 187 14.38 -14.98 21.06
CA GLU A 187 13.88 -13.69 21.54
C GLU A 187 12.70 -13.19 20.70
N CYS A 188 12.66 -13.48 19.38
CA CYS A 188 11.49 -13.23 18.55
C CYS A 188 10.24 -13.93 19.09
N ALA A 189 10.38 -15.14 19.57
CA ALA A 189 9.27 -15.89 20.15
C ALA A 189 8.91 -15.44 21.59
N ALA A 190 9.91 -15.21 22.44
CA ALA A 190 9.71 -15.02 23.87
C ALA A 190 9.58 -13.54 24.31
N LYS A 191 10.29 -12.63 23.63
CA LYS A 191 10.47 -11.24 24.10
C LYS A 191 9.78 -10.22 23.17
N PHE A 192 9.97 -10.36 21.87
CA PHE A 192 9.49 -9.38 20.89
C PHE A 192 7.99 -9.07 20.97
N PRO A 193 7.05 -10.04 21.20
CA PRO A 193 5.63 -9.72 21.32
C PRO A 193 5.30 -8.75 22.44
N ALA A 194 6.00 -8.86 23.57
CA ALA A 194 5.82 -7.95 24.71
C ALA A 194 6.42 -6.57 24.43
N ASP A 195 7.59 -6.52 23.78
CA ASP A 195 8.23 -5.27 23.40
C ASP A 195 7.41 -4.52 22.34
N ALA A 196 6.87 -5.22 21.33
CA ALA A 196 5.99 -4.63 20.31
C ALA A 196 4.73 -4.02 20.94
N ARG A 197 4.10 -4.72 21.89
CA ARG A 197 2.96 -4.18 22.64
C ARG A 197 3.34 -2.94 23.44
N ARG A 198 4.46 -2.98 24.15
CA ARG A 198 4.97 -1.83 24.91
C ARG A 198 5.24 -0.61 23.99
N MET A 199 5.75 -0.83 22.78
CA MET A 199 5.98 0.23 21.80
C MET A 199 4.67 0.82 21.26
N ALA A 200 3.69 -0.04 20.94
CA ALA A 200 2.35 0.41 20.55
C ALA A 200 1.70 1.25 21.65
N ASP A 201 1.73 0.77 22.89
CA ASP A 201 1.19 1.51 24.04
C ASP A 201 1.91 2.84 24.28
N ALA A 202 3.21 2.91 24.00
CA ALA A 202 3.96 4.15 24.10
C ALA A 202 3.51 5.17 23.04
N LEU A 203 3.31 4.75 21.78
CA LEU A 203 2.80 5.60 20.71
C LEU A 203 1.41 6.13 21.05
N PHE A 204 0.51 5.24 21.44
CA PHE A 204 -0.89 5.59 21.72
C PHE A 204 -1.13 6.32 23.05
N ARG A 205 -0.09 6.72 23.76
CA ARG A 205 -0.21 7.69 24.87
C ARG A 205 -0.19 9.15 24.40
N HIS A 206 0.17 9.40 23.14
CA HIS A 206 0.34 10.75 22.61
C HIS A 206 -0.72 11.10 21.57
N GLU A 207 -1.23 12.33 21.62
CA GLU A 207 -2.09 12.86 20.55
C GLU A 207 -1.27 13.14 19.27
N PRO A 208 -1.84 12.96 18.08
CA PRO A 208 -3.24 12.61 17.78
C PRO A 208 -3.53 11.10 17.77
N TYR A 209 -2.57 10.26 18.13
CA TYR A 209 -2.70 8.78 18.07
C TYR A 209 -3.60 8.25 19.20
N ALA A 210 -3.55 8.85 20.38
CA ALA A 210 -4.32 8.39 21.53
C ALA A 210 -5.84 8.40 21.24
N SER A 211 -6.36 9.51 20.73
CA SER A 211 -7.78 9.65 20.39
C SER A 211 -8.21 8.84 19.16
N ARG A 212 -7.25 8.32 18.39
CA ARG A 212 -7.50 7.57 17.14
C ARG A 212 -7.02 6.13 17.21
N ARG A 213 -6.68 5.59 18.38
CA ARG A 213 -6.15 4.23 18.54
C ARG A 213 -7.01 3.17 17.84
N SER A 214 -8.32 3.28 17.91
CA SER A 214 -9.25 2.35 17.27
C SER A 214 -9.23 2.37 15.72
N ALA A 215 -8.60 3.38 15.12
CA ALA A 215 -8.42 3.44 13.66
C ALA A 215 -7.15 2.72 13.18
N PHE A 216 -6.37 2.12 14.09
CA PHE A 216 -5.12 1.44 13.75
C PHE A 216 -5.21 -0.06 14.00
N ASN A 217 -4.63 -0.83 13.09
CA ASN A 217 -4.13 -2.17 13.38
C ASN A 217 -2.64 -2.07 13.68
N VAL A 218 -2.13 -2.86 14.61
CA VAL A 218 -0.71 -2.95 14.92
C VAL A 218 -0.23 -4.37 14.71
N TRP A 219 0.76 -4.52 13.85
CA TRP A 219 1.38 -5.77 13.47
C TRP A 219 2.82 -5.79 13.92
N GLY A 220 3.33 -6.96 14.27
CA GLY A 220 4.73 -7.17 14.61
C GLY A 220 5.37 -8.18 13.66
N LEU A 221 6.55 -7.87 13.13
CA LEU A 221 7.37 -8.79 12.35
C LEU A 221 8.76 -8.84 12.95
N CYS A 222 9.26 -10.03 13.25
CA CYS A 222 10.57 -10.21 13.87
C CYS A 222 11.46 -11.10 13.00
N PRO A 223 12.19 -10.54 12.01
CA PRO A 223 13.25 -11.26 11.33
C PRO A 223 14.36 -11.58 12.34
N PRO A 224 14.71 -12.86 12.55
CA PRO A 224 15.72 -13.20 13.56
C PRO A 224 17.13 -12.76 13.12
N SER A 225 17.84 -12.13 14.05
CA SER A 225 19.27 -11.84 13.95
C SER A 225 20.09 -13.03 14.45
N ALA A 226 21.33 -13.18 13.96
CA ALA A 226 22.23 -14.22 14.44
C ALA A 226 22.68 -13.99 15.89
N GLU A 227 22.77 -12.72 16.31
CA GLU A 227 23.18 -12.30 17.65
C GLU A 227 22.16 -11.36 18.26
N SER A 228 22.01 -11.41 19.61
CA SER A 228 21.16 -10.47 20.34
C SER A 228 21.76 -9.06 20.38
N GLY A 229 20.89 -8.06 20.24
CA GLY A 229 21.24 -6.64 20.28
C GLY A 229 21.56 -6.03 18.92
N VAL A 230 21.65 -4.72 18.87
CA VAL A 230 21.86 -3.95 17.64
C VAL A 230 23.31 -3.50 17.49
N ALA A 231 23.76 -3.32 16.25
CA ALA A 231 25.06 -2.76 15.97
C ALA A 231 25.16 -1.29 16.42
N ARG A 232 26.26 -0.93 17.05
CA ARG A 232 26.60 0.45 17.45
C ARG A 232 28.03 0.76 17.02
N PRO A 233 28.28 1.07 15.75
CA PRO A 233 29.61 1.30 15.22
C PRO A 233 30.38 2.39 15.97
N SER A 234 29.71 3.42 16.46
CA SER A 234 30.33 4.48 17.26
C SER A 234 30.95 4.02 18.58
N THR A 235 30.54 2.85 19.09
CA THR A 235 31.08 2.21 20.29
C THR A 235 31.88 0.95 19.97
N GLY A 236 32.17 0.68 18.69
CA GLY A 236 32.87 -0.55 18.26
C GLY A 236 32.02 -1.82 18.36
N THR A 237 30.73 -1.70 18.59
CA THR A 237 29.84 -2.85 18.68
C THR A 237 29.31 -3.20 17.28
N HIS A 238 29.66 -4.37 16.78
CA HIS A 238 29.16 -4.91 15.51
C HIS A 238 28.38 -6.20 15.80
N ARG A 239 27.15 -6.31 15.26
CA ARG A 239 26.26 -7.46 15.38
C ARG A 239 25.88 -7.98 13.99
N ARG A 240 25.54 -9.26 13.89
CA ARG A 240 25.13 -9.94 12.64
C ARG A 240 23.77 -10.60 12.78
#